data_414a1ab38062395533d85cc789035add
#
_entry.id   414a1ab38062395533d85cc789035add
#
_cell.length_a   1.000
_cell.length_b   1.000
_cell.length_c   1.000
_cell.angle_alpha   90.00
_cell.angle_beta   90.00
_cell.angle_gamma   90.00
#
_symmetry.space_group_name_H-M   'P 1'
#
loop_
_entity.id
_entity.type
_entity.pdbx_description
1 polymer ?
#
loop_
_entity_poly.entity_id
_entity_poly.type
_entity_poly.pdbx_seq_one_letter_code
_entity_poly.pdbx_strand_id
1 'polypeptide(L)'
;MHPAEQALIARDPALPGLALLLDDRALSAALTPHLPRHSIARVTYLRYKPQTHCLAALRLDDHSGNTQTLWAKALPAASHDWQWQSARLDKRHGGQRLTLPAAHLLLASPEHDRRLRVALPAGATILRYKPERRLVARHHDQLLRYTTAADYPATLRAIQIGATCGGAPLTACDGAQQCIQTAWLEGETLTTPDPVQLRQTGAQLAALHRAAVPAELPARPDENQALAQTLATIHTISPAHSERLRALIKRTQDGLARVRSAPCHNHGDPSPDQTLRRPDGSLCLIDWDNTCLAPPESDLGTYLGKTHARHPDTHLQELAAALLHDYDAPCDRAALYHYTAAALIRLLPEGFRQRRPDWPQHLEHLLESAENLEL
;
A
#
# COMPACT_ATOMS: atom_id res chain seq x y z
N MET A 1 2.76 -19.37 13.23
CA MET A 1 1.57 -18.49 13.41
C MET A 1 1.67 -17.78 14.75
N HIS A 2 1.46 -16.46 14.78
CA HIS A 2 1.51 -15.62 15.97
C HIS A 2 0.22 -15.78 16.82
N PRO A 3 0.27 -15.68 18.20
CA PRO A 3 -0.94 -15.77 19.05
C PRO A 3 -2.07 -14.81 18.66
N ALA A 4 -1.75 -13.58 18.23
CA ALA A 4 -2.73 -12.61 17.73
C ALA A 4 -3.49 -13.12 16.49
N GLU A 5 -2.82 -13.87 15.61
CA GLU A 5 -3.44 -14.47 14.42
C GLU A 5 -4.34 -15.65 14.80
N GLN A 6 -3.92 -16.47 15.75
CA GLN A 6 -4.77 -17.55 16.31
C GLN A 6 -6.04 -16.99 16.93
N ALA A 7 -5.92 -15.91 17.70
CA ALA A 7 -7.07 -15.21 18.28
C ALA A 7 -7.98 -14.60 17.19
N LEU A 8 -7.41 -14.10 16.09
CA LEU A 8 -8.17 -13.56 14.96
C LEU A 8 -8.98 -14.67 14.27
N ILE A 9 -8.35 -15.81 13.98
CA ILE A 9 -9.00 -16.99 13.38
C ILE A 9 -10.15 -17.48 14.27
N ALA A 10 -9.91 -17.58 15.58
CA ALA A 10 -10.94 -18.01 16.52
C ALA A 10 -12.17 -17.09 16.57
N ARG A 11 -11.99 -15.78 16.30
CA ARG A 11 -13.08 -14.79 16.24
C ARG A 11 -13.86 -14.81 14.91
N ASP A 12 -13.31 -15.42 13.85
CA ASP A 12 -13.98 -15.48 12.54
C ASP A 12 -14.05 -16.90 11.97
N PRO A 13 -14.80 -17.81 12.62
CA PRO A 13 -14.97 -19.18 12.13
C PRO A 13 -15.76 -19.25 10.80
N ALA A 14 -16.40 -18.15 10.40
CA ALA A 14 -17.11 -18.08 9.13
C ALA A 14 -16.17 -18.17 7.91
N LEU A 15 -14.88 -17.82 8.07
CA LEU A 15 -13.87 -17.84 7.00
C LEU A 15 -12.83 -18.96 7.22
N PRO A 16 -13.11 -20.24 6.90
CA PRO A 16 -12.19 -21.33 7.17
C PRO A 16 -10.84 -21.19 6.48
N GLY A 17 -10.80 -20.57 5.29
CA GLY A 17 -9.57 -20.29 4.55
C GLY A 17 -8.67 -19.21 5.18
N LEU A 18 -9.15 -18.47 6.18
CA LEU A 18 -8.35 -17.46 6.87
C LEU A 18 -7.13 -18.08 7.55
N ALA A 19 -7.29 -19.27 8.13
CA ALA A 19 -6.20 -19.99 8.80
C ALA A 19 -5.05 -20.31 7.82
N LEU A 20 -5.34 -20.68 6.59
CA LEU A 20 -4.31 -20.92 5.56
C LEU A 20 -3.63 -19.63 5.12
N LEU A 21 -4.38 -18.53 4.96
CA LEU A 21 -3.82 -17.25 4.52
C LEU A 21 -3.00 -16.55 5.62
N LEU A 22 -3.11 -16.98 6.87
CA LEU A 22 -2.32 -16.49 8.00
C LEU A 22 -1.15 -17.42 8.39
N ASP A 23 -0.98 -18.57 7.70
CA ASP A 23 0.11 -19.50 7.96
C ASP A 23 0.72 -20.01 6.65
N ASP A 24 1.88 -19.46 6.26
CA ASP A 24 2.57 -19.81 5.02
C ASP A 24 2.96 -21.31 4.96
N ARG A 25 3.20 -21.96 6.10
CA ARG A 25 3.52 -23.41 6.14
C ARG A 25 2.28 -24.24 5.87
N ALA A 26 1.17 -23.92 6.53
CA ALA A 26 -0.10 -24.60 6.31
C ALA A 26 -0.60 -24.37 4.87
N LEU A 27 -0.46 -23.15 4.34
CA LEU A 27 -0.79 -22.82 2.96
C LEU A 27 0.06 -23.63 1.98
N SER A 28 1.39 -23.67 2.16
CA SER A 28 2.30 -24.45 1.31
C SER A 28 1.94 -25.93 1.31
N ALA A 29 1.71 -26.51 2.50
CA ALA A 29 1.30 -27.91 2.62
C ALA A 29 -0.04 -28.20 1.90
N ALA A 30 -1.02 -27.31 2.01
CA ALA A 30 -2.31 -27.43 1.33
C ALA A 30 -2.19 -27.32 -0.21
N LEU A 31 -1.20 -26.57 -0.72
CA LEU A 31 -0.98 -26.36 -2.14
C LEU A 31 -0.10 -27.45 -2.79
N THR A 32 0.77 -28.11 -2.05
CA THR A 32 1.71 -29.14 -2.57
C THR A 32 1.04 -30.23 -3.44
N PRO A 33 -0.12 -30.82 -3.08
CA PRO A 33 -0.76 -31.83 -3.90
C PRO A 33 -1.25 -31.31 -5.25
N HIS A 34 -1.50 -30.02 -5.36
CA HIS A 34 -2.08 -29.36 -6.54
C HIS A 34 -1.04 -28.64 -7.39
N LEU A 35 0.06 -28.21 -6.77
CA LEU A 35 1.14 -27.44 -7.38
C LEU A 35 2.51 -28.07 -7.02
N PRO A 36 2.81 -29.30 -7.49
CA PRO A 36 3.94 -30.08 -7.02
C PRO A 36 5.32 -29.47 -7.38
N ARG A 37 5.37 -28.56 -8.34
CA ARG A 37 6.61 -27.84 -8.69
C ARG A 37 6.97 -26.72 -7.72
N HIS A 38 6.01 -26.29 -6.88
CA HIS A 38 6.20 -25.17 -5.95
C HIS A 38 6.40 -25.71 -4.53
N SER A 39 7.45 -25.27 -3.88
CA SER A 39 7.81 -25.73 -2.53
C SER A 39 7.37 -24.75 -1.44
N ILE A 40 7.27 -23.46 -1.77
CA ILE A 40 6.98 -22.40 -0.80
C ILE A 40 5.92 -21.46 -1.37
N ALA A 41 4.83 -21.32 -0.62
CA ALA A 41 3.82 -20.30 -0.86
C ALA A 41 3.90 -19.23 0.25
N ARG A 42 3.99 -17.96 -0.11
CA ARG A 42 4.02 -16.84 0.82
C ARG A 42 2.93 -15.83 0.50
N VAL A 43 2.22 -15.38 1.52
CA VAL A 43 1.29 -14.26 1.39
C VAL A 43 2.09 -12.96 1.43
N THR A 44 2.02 -12.17 0.35
CA THR A 44 2.75 -10.90 0.21
C THR A 44 1.88 -9.67 0.45
N TYR A 45 0.58 -9.84 0.36
CA TYR A 45 -0.42 -8.81 0.65
C TYR A 45 -1.72 -9.45 1.10
N LEU A 46 -2.39 -8.83 2.08
CA LEU A 46 -3.64 -9.34 2.63
C LEU A 46 -4.63 -8.20 2.86
N ARG A 47 -5.89 -8.44 2.46
CA ARG A 47 -7.03 -7.56 2.75
C ARG A 47 -8.14 -8.38 3.37
N TYR A 48 -8.31 -8.20 4.67
CA TYR A 48 -9.28 -8.93 5.45
C TYR A 48 -10.52 -8.07 5.72
N LYS A 49 -11.69 -8.64 5.48
CA LYS A 49 -13.00 -8.10 5.84
C LYS A 49 -13.76 -9.17 6.62
N PRO A 50 -13.96 -8.97 7.93
CA PRO A 50 -14.56 -9.98 8.81
C PRO A 50 -15.86 -10.55 8.24
N GLN A 51 -16.07 -11.84 8.42
CA GLN A 51 -17.27 -12.59 8.02
C GLN A 51 -17.64 -12.46 6.53
N THR A 52 -16.85 -11.78 5.73
CA THR A 52 -17.12 -11.50 4.32
C THR A 52 -16.12 -12.16 3.40
N HIS A 53 -14.85 -11.84 3.53
CA HIS A 53 -13.76 -12.43 2.76
C HIS A 53 -12.38 -12.05 3.30
N CYS A 54 -11.39 -12.88 2.98
CA CYS A 54 -9.98 -12.51 3.04
C CYS A 54 -9.36 -12.67 1.65
N LEU A 55 -8.81 -11.59 1.10
CA LEU A 55 -8.19 -11.54 -0.22
C LEU A 55 -6.69 -11.36 -0.05
N ALA A 56 -5.90 -12.17 -0.75
CA ALA A 56 -4.45 -12.16 -0.63
C ALA A 56 -3.76 -12.18 -2.00
N ALA A 57 -2.57 -11.58 -2.08
CA ALA A 57 -1.60 -11.86 -3.12
C ALA A 57 -0.61 -12.91 -2.60
N LEU A 58 -0.29 -13.89 -3.42
CA LEU A 58 0.62 -14.97 -3.12
C LEU A 58 1.82 -14.93 -4.05
N ARG A 59 2.98 -15.21 -3.50
CA ARG A 59 4.17 -15.57 -4.24
C ARG A 59 4.44 -17.06 -4.02
N LEU A 60 4.63 -17.78 -5.11
CA LEU A 60 4.97 -19.20 -5.13
C LEU A 60 6.38 -19.32 -5.72
N ASP A 61 7.30 -19.88 -4.97
CA ASP A 61 8.66 -20.16 -5.44
C ASP A 61 8.79 -21.65 -5.75
N ASP A 62 9.31 -22.00 -6.94
CA ASP A 62 9.59 -23.38 -7.31
C ASP A 62 11.02 -23.80 -6.91
N HIS A 63 11.31 -25.11 -7.06
CA HIS A 63 12.64 -25.66 -6.75
C HIS A 63 13.76 -25.16 -7.68
N SER A 64 13.40 -24.55 -8.81
CA SER A 64 14.33 -24.01 -9.82
C SER A 64 14.54 -22.50 -9.65
N GLY A 65 13.95 -21.88 -8.63
CA GLY A 65 14.02 -20.45 -8.35
C GLY A 65 13.07 -19.59 -9.17
N ASN A 66 12.16 -20.20 -9.96
CA ASN A 66 11.13 -19.42 -10.64
C ASN A 66 10.05 -19.00 -9.65
N THR A 67 9.53 -17.82 -9.87
CA THR A 67 8.47 -17.23 -9.05
C THR A 67 7.18 -17.10 -9.85
N GLN A 68 6.07 -17.55 -9.26
CA GLN A 68 4.72 -17.32 -9.79
C GLN A 68 3.92 -16.47 -8.81
N THR A 69 3.13 -15.54 -9.35
CA THR A 69 2.20 -14.72 -8.55
C THR A 69 0.77 -15.24 -8.75
N LEU A 70 0.05 -15.45 -7.65
CA LEU A 70 -1.38 -15.75 -7.66
C LEU A 70 -2.13 -14.78 -6.75
N TRP A 71 -3.44 -14.69 -6.92
CA TRP A 71 -4.32 -14.19 -5.88
C TRP A 71 -5.04 -15.36 -5.20
N ALA A 72 -5.40 -15.15 -3.93
CA ALA A 72 -6.23 -16.10 -3.19
C ALA A 72 -7.39 -15.35 -2.52
N LYS A 73 -8.56 -15.98 -2.42
CA LYS A 73 -9.75 -15.42 -1.78
C LYS A 73 -10.44 -16.48 -0.94
N ALA A 74 -10.39 -16.29 0.39
CA ALA A 74 -11.19 -17.05 1.33
C ALA A 74 -12.60 -16.44 1.41
N LEU A 75 -13.62 -17.28 1.36
CA LEU A 75 -15.03 -16.92 1.36
C LEU A 75 -15.76 -17.66 2.50
N PRO A 76 -16.90 -17.12 3.01
CA PRO A 76 -17.67 -17.79 4.02
C PRO A 76 -18.21 -19.14 3.55
N ALA A 77 -18.19 -20.14 4.45
CA ALA A 77 -18.61 -21.50 4.15
C ALA A 77 -20.08 -21.59 3.69
N ALA A 78 -20.95 -20.80 4.30
CA ALA A 78 -22.39 -20.79 4.04
C ALA A 78 -22.82 -19.82 2.92
N SER A 79 -21.88 -19.23 2.18
CA SER A 79 -22.22 -18.17 1.22
C SER A 79 -22.54 -18.72 -0.17
N HIS A 80 -23.60 -18.20 -0.78
CA HIS A 80 -23.88 -18.35 -2.21
C HIS A 80 -22.69 -17.87 -3.06
N ASP A 81 -21.91 -16.92 -2.56
CA ASP A 81 -20.71 -16.39 -3.20
C ASP A 81 -19.62 -17.44 -3.44
N TRP A 82 -19.43 -18.39 -2.52
CA TRP A 82 -18.50 -19.50 -2.71
C TRP A 82 -18.88 -20.33 -3.93
N GLN A 83 -20.12 -20.83 -3.98
CA GLN A 83 -20.61 -21.67 -5.07
C GLN A 83 -20.55 -20.95 -6.42
N TRP A 84 -20.98 -19.70 -6.45
CA TRP A 84 -21.02 -18.91 -7.67
C TRP A 84 -19.61 -18.54 -8.16
N GLN A 85 -18.69 -18.13 -7.26
CA GLN A 85 -17.33 -17.74 -7.65
C GLN A 85 -16.48 -18.94 -8.04
N SER A 86 -16.58 -20.09 -7.36
CA SER A 86 -15.89 -21.33 -7.73
C SER A 86 -16.34 -21.83 -9.10
N ALA A 87 -17.64 -22.01 -9.32
CA ALA A 87 -18.19 -22.45 -10.60
C ALA A 87 -17.82 -21.52 -11.77
N ARG A 88 -17.69 -20.21 -11.50
CA ARG A 88 -17.28 -19.24 -12.50
C ARG A 88 -15.77 -19.27 -12.77
N LEU A 89 -14.96 -19.53 -11.76
CA LEU A 89 -13.52 -19.72 -11.93
C LEU A 89 -13.23 -20.96 -12.76
N ASP A 90 -13.94 -22.05 -12.52
CA ASP A 90 -13.79 -23.34 -13.25
C ASP A 90 -14.09 -23.22 -14.75
N LYS A 91 -14.99 -22.30 -15.13
CA LYS A 91 -15.35 -22.04 -16.54
C LYS A 91 -14.34 -21.19 -17.31
N ARG A 92 -13.32 -20.62 -16.66
CA ARG A 92 -12.31 -19.82 -17.33
C ARG A 92 -11.25 -20.71 -17.97
N HIS A 93 -10.60 -20.22 -19.01
CA HIS A 93 -9.51 -20.91 -19.72
C HIS A 93 -8.20 -20.14 -19.55
N GLY A 94 -7.08 -20.85 -19.69
CA GLY A 94 -5.73 -20.28 -19.50
C GLY A 94 -5.39 -20.05 -18.03
N GLY A 95 -4.12 -19.75 -17.75
CA GLY A 95 -3.60 -19.45 -16.43
C GLY A 95 -3.78 -20.53 -15.36
N GLN A 96 -3.16 -20.33 -14.22
CA GLN A 96 -3.33 -21.23 -13.06
C GLN A 96 -4.66 -20.92 -12.34
N ARG A 97 -5.38 -21.97 -11.99
CA ARG A 97 -6.63 -21.89 -11.20
C ARG A 97 -6.70 -23.07 -10.27
N LEU A 98 -7.16 -22.84 -9.07
CA LEU A 98 -7.31 -23.87 -8.06
C LEU A 98 -8.43 -23.49 -7.09
N THR A 99 -9.21 -24.48 -6.70
CA THR A 99 -10.17 -24.38 -5.61
C THR A 99 -9.78 -25.35 -4.51
N LEU A 100 -9.80 -24.90 -3.26
CA LEU A 100 -9.65 -25.75 -2.07
C LEU A 100 -10.99 -25.77 -1.32
N PRO A 101 -11.90 -26.74 -1.62
CA PRO A 101 -13.27 -26.71 -1.09
C PRO A 101 -13.34 -26.79 0.42
N ALA A 102 -12.50 -27.60 1.07
CA ALA A 102 -12.48 -27.75 2.53
C ALA A 102 -12.14 -26.44 3.26
N ALA A 103 -11.38 -25.54 2.61
CA ALA A 103 -11.02 -24.23 3.16
C ALA A 103 -11.83 -23.09 2.56
N HIS A 104 -12.76 -23.35 1.64
CA HIS A 104 -13.48 -22.33 0.86
C HIS A 104 -12.52 -21.27 0.28
N LEU A 105 -11.40 -21.73 -0.27
CA LEU A 105 -10.33 -20.88 -0.78
C LEU A 105 -10.23 -21.02 -2.30
N LEU A 106 -10.34 -19.90 -3.00
CA LEU A 106 -10.11 -19.77 -4.44
C LEU A 106 -8.71 -19.23 -4.68
N LEU A 107 -8.01 -19.74 -5.68
CA LEU A 107 -6.71 -19.24 -6.11
C LEU A 107 -6.67 -19.15 -7.64
N ALA A 108 -6.07 -18.10 -8.16
CA ALA A 108 -5.80 -18.01 -9.59
C ALA A 108 -4.70 -16.99 -9.90
N SER A 109 -4.18 -17.08 -11.13
CA SER A 109 -3.25 -16.10 -11.68
C SER A 109 -3.93 -14.75 -11.93
N PRO A 110 -3.15 -13.65 -11.99
CA PRO A 110 -3.66 -12.27 -12.08
C PRO A 110 -4.60 -12.02 -13.26
N GLU A 111 -4.44 -12.71 -14.39
CA GLU A 111 -5.33 -12.62 -15.56
C GLU A 111 -6.78 -13.04 -15.25
N HIS A 112 -6.99 -13.73 -14.16
CA HIS A 112 -8.32 -14.10 -13.66
C HIS A 112 -8.86 -13.14 -12.59
N ASP A 113 -8.12 -12.08 -12.24
CA ASP A 113 -8.63 -11.05 -11.36
C ASP A 113 -9.87 -10.40 -11.98
N ARG A 114 -10.96 -10.36 -11.21
CA ARG A 114 -12.27 -9.94 -11.73
C ARG A 114 -12.39 -8.44 -11.94
N ARG A 115 -11.58 -7.66 -11.23
CA ARG A 115 -11.63 -6.19 -11.27
C ARG A 115 -10.53 -5.60 -12.12
N LEU A 116 -9.48 -6.38 -12.39
CA LEU A 116 -8.39 -5.97 -13.24
C LEU A 116 -8.46 -6.75 -14.57
N ARG A 117 -8.20 -6.09 -15.66
CA ARG A 117 -8.13 -6.72 -17.00
C ARG A 117 -6.68 -6.98 -17.35
N VAL A 118 -6.02 -7.80 -16.51
CA VAL A 118 -4.59 -8.07 -16.65
C VAL A 118 -4.32 -8.89 -17.91
N ALA A 119 -3.47 -8.36 -18.78
CA ALA A 119 -2.92 -9.01 -19.95
C ALA A 119 -1.42 -8.72 -20.02
N LEU A 120 -0.62 -9.47 -19.24
CA LEU A 120 0.82 -9.27 -19.17
C LEU A 120 1.49 -9.78 -20.44
N PRO A 121 2.38 -9.00 -21.06
CA PRO A 121 3.23 -9.48 -22.13
C PRO A 121 4.20 -10.56 -21.62
N ALA A 122 4.66 -11.43 -22.52
CA ALA A 122 5.68 -12.43 -22.20
C ALA A 122 6.95 -11.75 -21.66
N GLY A 123 7.52 -12.29 -20.59
CA GLY A 123 8.72 -11.71 -19.96
C GLY A 123 8.45 -10.55 -18.99
N ALA A 124 7.20 -10.11 -18.81
CA ALA A 124 6.88 -9.12 -17.80
C ALA A 124 7.08 -9.65 -16.38
N THR A 125 7.69 -8.84 -15.52
CA THR A 125 7.91 -9.14 -14.11
C THR A 125 6.94 -8.36 -13.24
N ILE A 126 6.13 -9.04 -12.43
CA ILE A 126 5.23 -8.39 -11.48
C ILE A 126 6.05 -7.82 -10.31
N LEU A 127 5.98 -6.51 -10.13
CA LEU A 127 6.65 -5.79 -9.03
C LEU A 127 5.76 -5.67 -7.80
N ARG A 128 4.45 -5.44 -8.02
CA ARG A 128 3.48 -5.28 -6.94
C ARG A 128 2.11 -5.73 -7.38
N TYR A 129 1.44 -6.49 -6.54
CA TYR A 129 0.08 -6.90 -6.80
C TYR A 129 -0.79 -6.71 -5.55
N LYS A 130 -1.85 -5.94 -5.69
CA LYS A 130 -2.94 -5.80 -4.72
C LYS A 130 -4.21 -6.29 -5.41
N PRO A 131 -4.62 -7.55 -5.22
CA PRO A 131 -5.77 -8.14 -5.92
C PRO A 131 -7.03 -7.29 -5.82
N GLU A 132 -7.80 -7.25 -6.90
CA GLU A 132 -9.00 -6.42 -7.07
C GLU A 132 -8.77 -4.91 -6.94
N ARG A 133 -7.51 -4.43 -6.95
CA ARG A 133 -7.15 -3.01 -6.85
C ARG A 133 -6.19 -2.56 -7.93
N ARG A 134 -4.97 -3.09 -7.92
CA ARG A 134 -3.94 -2.73 -8.91
C ARG A 134 -2.88 -3.81 -9.06
N LEU A 135 -2.29 -3.88 -10.22
CA LEU A 135 -1.09 -4.65 -10.51
C LEU A 135 -0.07 -3.73 -11.20
N VAL A 136 1.17 -3.80 -10.77
CA VAL A 136 2.29 -3.08 -11.37
C VAL A 136 3.32 -4.11 -11.82
N ALA A 137 3.73 -4.04 -13.10
CA ALA A 137 4.72 -4.93 -13.67
C ALA A 137 5.75 -4.14 -14.48
N ARG A 138 6.97 -4.65 -14.57
CA ARG A 138 8.00 -4.16 -15.50
C ARG A 138 8.03 -5.05 -16.73
N HIS A 139 8.10 -4.43 -17.89
CA HIS A 139 8.36 -5.08 -19.15
C HIS A 139 9.37 -4.24 -19.97
N HIS A 140 10.60 -4.74 -20.08
CA HIS A 140 11.73 -4.01 -20.63
C HIS A 140 11.96 -2.66 -19.92
N ASP A 141 11.88 -1.56 -20.66
CA ASP A 141 12.01 -0.17 -20.22
C ASP A 141 10.66 0.50 -19.89
N GLN A 142 9.62 -0.31 -19.70
CA GLN A 142 8.25 0.15 -19.41
C GLN A 142 7.77 -0.35 -18.05
N LEU A 143 7.04 0.51 -17.36
CA LEU A 143 6.23 0.15 -16.20
C LEU A 143 4.77 0.05 -16.63
N LEU A 144 4.17 -1.13 -16.46
CA LEU A 144 2.77 -1.43 -16.76
C LEU A 144 1.96 -1.33 -15.48
N ARG A 145 0.92 -0.52 -15.46
CA ARG A 145 0.02 -0.37 -14.32
C ARG A 145 -1.41 -0.71 -14.73
N TYR A 146 -1.94 -1.81 -14.19
CA TYR A 146 -3.33 -2.20 -14.32
C TYR A 146 -4.11 -1.71 -13.11
N THR A 147 -5.24 -1.05 -13.35
CA THR A 147 -6.13 -0.52 -12.32
C THR A 147 -7.56 -1.03 -12.51
N THR A 148 -8.46 -0.73 -11.58
CA THR A 148 -9.87 -1.00 -11.81
C THR A 148 -10.45 0.00 -12.83
N ALA A 149 -11.56 -0.35 -13.46
CA ALA A 149 -12.24 0.58 -14.39
C ALA A 149 -12.68 1.88 -13.69
N ALA A 150 -13.01 1.80 -12.39
CA ALA A 150 -13.41 2.98 -11.61
C ALA A 150 -12.22 3.90 -11.31
N ASP A 151 -11.04 3.33 -11.06
CA ASP A 151 -9.85 4.10 -10.67
C ASP A 151 -9.05 4.59 -11.89
N TYR A 152 -9.22 3.96 -13.07
CA TYR A 152 -8.42 4.22 -14.26
C TYR A 152 -8.36 5.70 -14.67
N PRO A 153 -9.49 6.45 -14.79
CA PRO A 153 -9.43 7.85 -15.22
C PRO A 153 -8.67 8.74 -14.24
N ALA A 154 -8.86 8.52 -12.93
CA ALA A 154 -8.18 9.29 -11.90
C ALA A 154 -6.68 8.97 -11.86
N THR A 155 -6.30 7.69 -11.96
CA THR A 155 -4.90 7.24 -11.99
C THR A 155 -4.19 7.78 -13.24
N LEU A 156 -4.82 7.73 -14.43
CA LEU A 156 -4.23 8.28 -15.66
C LEU A 156 -3.95 9.77 -15.53
N ARG A 157 -4.92 10.53 -15.01
CA ARG A 157 -4.75 11.98 -14.77
C ARG A 157 -3.61 12.26 -13.78
N ALA A 158 -3.57 11.54 -12.69
CA ALA A 158 -2.52 11.68 -11.67
C ALA A 158 -1.11 11.41 -12.25
N ILE A 159 -0.97 10.38 -13.08
CA ILE A 159 0.30 10.08 -13.77
C ILE A 159 0.67 11.19 -14.77
N GLN A 160 -0.30 11.73 -15.52
CA GLN A 160 -0.06 12.86 -16.42
C GLN A 160 0.43 14.10 -15.68
N ILE A 161 -0.18 14.44 -14.55
CA ILE A 161 0.28 15.53 -13.66
C ILE A 161 1.68 15.22 -13.15
N GLY A 162 1.92 14.03 -12.62
CA GLY A 162 3.23 13.63 -12.11
C GLY A 162 4.34 13.72 -13.15
N ALA A 163 4.06 13.39 -14.41
CA ALA A 163 5.02 13.51 -15.50
C ALA A 163 5.47 14.98 -15.73
N THR A 164 4.61 15.96 -15.50
CA THR A 164 4.99 17.40 -15.57
C THR A 164 5.83 17.85 -14.38
N CYS A 165 5.84 17.08 -13.28
CA CYS A 165 6.60 17.33 -12.07
C CYS A 165 7.91 16.51 -11.99
N GLY A 166 8.39 15.96 -13.09
CA GLY A 166 9.61 15.16 -13.16
C GLY A 166 9.41 13.67 -12.87
N GLY A 167 8.18 13.21 -12.70
CA GLY A 167 7.83 11.79 -12.63
C GLY A 167 8.00 11.06 -13.96
N ALA A 168 7.76 9.75 -13.97
CA ALA A 168 7.93 8.92 -15.15
C ALA A 168 7.02 9.38 -16.32
N PRO A 169 7.56 9.62 -17.53
CA PRO A 169 6.75 9.99 -18.69
C PRO A 169 5.71 8.92 -19.04
N LEU A 170 4.50 9.35 -19.37
CA LEU A 170 3.48 8.47 -19.95
C LEU A 170 3.91 8.06 -21.35
N THR A 171 3.92 6.75 -21.65
CA THR A 171 4.31 6.20 -22.95
C THR A 171 3.11 5.66 -23.74
N ALA A 172 2.14 5.06 -23.05
CA ALA A 172 0.90 4.60 -23.65
C ALA A 172 -0.21 4.47 -22.60
N CYS A 173 -1.44 4.38 -23.05
CA CYS A 173 -2.60 4.04 -22.22
C CYS A 173 -3.62 3.22 -23.04
N ASP A 174 -4.18 2.18 -22.39
CA ASP A 174 -5.20 1.31 -22.96
C ASP A 174 -6.44 1.32 -22.04
N GLY A 175 -7.47 2.05 -22.44
CA GLY A 175 -8.71 2.14 -21.69
C GLY A 175 -9.53 0.84 -21.72
N ALA A 176 -9.34 -0.05 -22.70
CA ALA A 176 -10.04 -1.34 -22.75
C ALA A 176 -9.47 -2.33 -21.73
N GLN A 177 -8.16 -2.31 -21.51
CA GLN A 177 -7.46 -3.11 -20.51
C GLN A 177 -7.28 -2.39 -19.19
N GLN A 178 -7.63 -1.11 -19.06
CA GLN A 178 -7.31 -0.23 -17.92
C GLN A 178 -5.83 -0.28 -17.56
N CYS A 179 -4.97 -0.31 -18.59
CA CYS A 179 -3.52 -0.35 -18.47
C CYS A 179 -2.92 1.02 -18.81
N ILE A 180 -2.05 1.51 -17.94
CA ILE A 180 -1.27 2.74 -18.12
C ILE A 180 0.19 2.34 -18.18
N GLN A 181 0.91 2.83 -19.21
CA GLN A 181 2.32 2.54 -19.40
C GLN A 181 3.13 3.82 -19.22
N THR A 182 4.18 3.73 -18.43
CA THR A 182 5.15 4.81 -18.24
C THR A 182 6.56 4.31 -18.52
N ALA A 183 7.47 5.19 -18.84
CA ALA A 183 8.87 4.83 -18.95
C ALA A 183 9.40 4.28 -17.61
N TRP A 184 10.27 3.29 -17.67
CA TRP A 184 11.05 2.88 -16.51
C TRP A 184 12.09 3.94 -16.20
N LEU A 185 12.13 4.42 -14.99
CA LEU A 185 13.18 5.33 -14.54
C LEU A 185 14.29 4.54 -13.86
N GLU A 186 15.50 4.64 -14.37
CA GLU A 186 16.67 4.03 -13.76
C GLU A 186 17.05 4.77 -12.46
N GLY A 187 17.44 4.00 -11.44
CA GLY A 187 17.85 4.50 -10.15
C GLY A 187 17.54 3.51 -9.01
N GLU A 188 17.85 3.92 -7.81
CA GLU A 188 17.64 3.16 -6.59
C GLU A 188 16.71 3.93 -5.66
N THR A 189 15.69 3.27 -5.10
CA THR A 189 14.84 3.88 -4.08
C THR A 189 15.61 4.07 -2.79
N LEU A 190 15.29 5.13 -2.05
CA LEU A 190 15.93 5.40 -0.76
C LEU A 190 15.52 4.31 0.26
N THR A 191 16.52 3.71 0.90
CA THR A 191 16.30 2.64 1.89
C THR A 191 16.65 3.04 3.31
N THR A 192 17.51 4.04 3.48
CA THR A 192 17.98 4.53 4.79
C THR A 192 17.71 6.02 4.93
N PRO A 193 17.44 6.54 6.13
CA PRO A 193 17.26 7.96 6.37
C PRO A 193 18.59 8.72 6.39
N ASP A 194 19.20 8.90 5.23
CA ASP A 194 20.42 9.72 5.06
C ASP A 194 20.05 11.21 5.16
N PRO A 195 20.70 12.00 6.05
CA PRO A 195 20.40 13.42 6.23
C PRO A 195 20.55 14.25 4.95
N VAL A 196 21.49 13.94 4.07
CA VAL A 196 21.68 14.65 2.79
C VAL A 196 20.50 14.39 1.87
N GLN A 197 20.08 13.12 1.75
CA GLN A 197 18.93 12.74 0.93
C GLN A 197 17.60 13.29 1.50
N LEU A 198 17.47 13.37 2.82
CA LEU A 198 16.31 14.01 3.47
C LEU A 198 16.24 15.51 3.13
N ARG A 199 17.36 16.24 3.17
CA ARG A 199 17.43 17.66 2.76
C ARG A 199 17.03 17.84 1.30
N GLN A 200 17.62 17.03 0.42
CA GLN A 200 17.29 17.05 -1.02
C GLN A 200 15.80 16.76 -1.27
N THR A 201 15.21 15.79 -0.55
CA THR A 201 13.77 15.49 -0.63
C THR A 201 12.94 16.68 -0.13
N GLY A 202 13.35 17.30 0.97
CA GLY A 202 12.71 18.52 1.49
C GLY A 202 12.70 19.65 0.45
N ALA A 203 13.84 19.91 -0.19
CA ALA A 203 13.94 20.90 -1.27
C ALA A 203 13.02 20.56 -2.46
N GLN A 204 12.93 19.29 -2.85
CA GLN A 204 12.00 18.85 -3.92
C GLN A 204 10.54 19.06 -3.55
N LEU A 205 10.14 18.70 -2.32
CA LEU A 205 8.78 18.93 -1.83
C LEU A 205 8.49 20.43 -1.76
N ALA A 206 9.44 21.27 -1.32
CA ALA A 206 9.27 22.72 -1.32
C ALA A 206 9.06 23.28 -2.74
N ALA A 207 9.82 22.81 -3.71
CA ALA A 207 9.65 23.20 -5.11
C ALA A 207 8.26 22.79 -5.64
N LEU A 208 7.78 21.59 -5.33
CA LEU A 208 6.44 21.12 -5.67
C LEU A 208 5.35 21.98 -5.02
N HIS A 209 5.48 22.26 -3.73
CA HIS A 209 4.48 23.04 -2.96
C HIS A 209 4.40 24.51 -3.38
N ARG A 210 5.46 25.06 -3.99
CA ARG A 210 5.46 26.41 -4.57
C ARG A 210 5.04 26.44 -6.04
N ALA A 211 4.98 25.29 -6.70
CA ALA A 211 4.58 25.22 -8.09
C ALA A 211 3.14 25.68 -8.30
N ALA A 212 2.84 26.15 -9.51
CA ALA A 212 1.46 26.45 -9.89
C ALA A 212 0.57 25.20 -9.76
N VAL A 213 -0.57 25.37 -9.11
CA VAL A 213 -1.51 24.25 -8.89
C VAL A 213 -2.17 23.90 -10.22
N PRO A 214 -2.07 22.64 -10.70
CA PRO A 214 -2.79 22.19 -11.88
C PRO A 214 -4.30 22.34 -11.69
N ALA A 215 -5.02 22.84 -12.71
CA ALA A 215 -6.46 23.12 -12.63
C ALA A 215 -7.30 21.86 -12.31
N GLU A 216 -6.81 20.68 -12.69
CA GLU A 216 -7.52 19.42 -12.52
C GLU A 216 -7.06 18.61 -11.29
N LEU A 217 -6.26 19.22 -10.40
CA LEU A 217 -5.75 18.53 -9.23
C LEU A 217 -6.90 18.20 -8.27
N PRO A 218 -7.14 16.93 -7.91
CA PRO A 218 -8.20 16.56 -6.98
C PRO A 218 -7.89 17.07 -5.58
N ALA A 219 -8.92 17.34 -4.79
CA ALA A 219 -8.76 17.56 -3.37
C ALA A 219 -8.31 16.26 -2.68
N ARG A 220 -7.52 16.39 -1.61
CA ARG A 220 -7.14 15.27 -0.77
C ARG A 220 -8.40 14.56 -0.24
N PRO A 221 -8.44 13.21 -0.25
CA PRO A 221 -9.49 12.46 0.45
C PRO A 221 -9.61 12.87 1.92
N ASP A 222 -10.80 12.78 2.48
CA ASP A 222 -11.08 13.15 3.86
C ASP A 222 -10.21 12.33 4.84
N GLU A 223 -9.33 13.00 5.56
CA GLU A 223 -8.43 12.42 6.53
C GLU A 223 -9.21 11.76 7.69
N ASN A 224 -10.34 12.35 8.10
CA ASN A 224 -11.18 11.78 9.16
C ASN A 224 -11.76 10.43 8.76
N GLN A 225 -12.15 10.26 7.49
CA GLN A 225 -12.62 8.99 6.96
C GLN A 225 -11.49 7.94 6.96
N ALA A 226 -10.27 8.32 6.59
CA ALA A 226 -9.11 7.43 6.61
C ALA A 226 -8.77 6.96 8.03
N LEU A 227 -8.79 7.86 9.00
CA LEU A 227 -8.56 7.55 10.42
C LEU A 227 -9.66 6.64 10.98
N ALA A 228 -10.93 6.89 10.66
CA ALA A 228 -12.05 6.02 11.05
C ALA A 228 -11.93 4.60 10.45
N GLN A 229 -11.52 4.48 9.19
CA GLN A 229 -11.26 3.17 8.56
C GLN A 229 -10.10 2.44 9.23
N THR A 230 -9.06 3.16 9.65
CA THR A 230 -7.95 2.59 10.41
C THR A 230 -8.44 2.04 11.75
N LEU A 231 -9.22 2.82 12.51
CA LEU A 231 -9.79 2.37 13.78
C LEU A 231 -10.62 1.10 13.60
N ALA A 232 -11.50 1.04 12.61
CA ALA A 232 -12.29 -0.14 12.30
C ALA A 232 -11.43 -1.36 11.97
N THR A 233 -10.34 -1.16 11.23
CA THR A 233 -9.40 -2.23 10.91
C THR A 233 -8.67 -2.72 12.16
N ILE A 234 -8.15 -1.82 12.99
CA ILE A 234 -7.44 -2.18 14.23
C ILE A 234 -8.39 -2.85 15.22
N HIS A 235 -9.63 -2.36 15.37
CA HIS A 235 -10.64 -3.02 16.18
C HIS A 235 -10.86 -4.49 15.76
N THR A 236 -10.77 -4.76 14.47
CA THR A 236 -10.90 -6.11 13.92
C THR A 236 -9.68 -6.99 14.21
N ILE A 237 -8.46 -6.51 13.90
CA ILE A 237 -7.24 -7.34 13.97
C ILE A 237 -6.61 -7.36 15.37
N SER A 238 -6.75 -6.27 16.12
CA SER A 238 -6.16 -6.10 17.46
C SER A 238 -7.05 -5.26 18.37
N PRO A 239 -8.20 -5.80 18.86
CA PRO A 239 -9.21 -5.05 19.63
C PRO A 239 -8.66 -4.33 20.87
N ALA A 240 -7.63 -4.89 21.50
CA ALA A 240 -7.02 -4.33 22.72
C ALA A 240 -6.49 -2.89 22.52
N HIS A 241 -6.11 -2.53 21.29
CA HIS A 241 -5.58 -1.20 20.98
C HIS A 241 -6.66 -0.16 20.65
N SER A 242 -7.93 -0.58 20.53
CA SER A 242 -9.00 0.27 19.98
C SER A 242 -9.30 1.50 20.83
N GLU A 243 -9.22 1.41 22.14
CA GLU A 243 -9.52 2.54 23.03
C GLU A 243 -8.42 3.60 22.98
N ARG A 244 -7.17 3.19 23.12
CA ARG A 244 -6.00 4.08 22.97
C ARG A 244 -6.03 4.79 21.62
N LEU A 245 -6.24 4.01 20.56
CA LEU A 245 -6.31 4.55 19.20
C LEU A 245 -7.47 5.54 19.02
N ARG A 246 -8.63 5.30 19.60
CA ARG A 246 -9.77 6.22 19.54
C ARG A 246 -9.44 7.57 20.18
N ALA A 247 -8.80 7.55 21.35
CA ALA A 247 -8.36 8.76 22.03
C ALA A 247 -7.32 9.55 21.20
N LEU A 248 -6.34 8.84 20.63
CA LEU A 248 -5.34 9.42 19.75
C LEU A 248 -5.95 10.04 18.48
N ILE A 249 -6.86 9.34 17.81
CA ILE A 249 -7.58 9.83 16.62
C ILE A 249 -8.35 11.11 16.97
N LYS A 250 -9.08 11.14 18.08
CA LYS A 250 -9.82 12.35 18.49
C LYS A 250 -8.89 13.55 18.63
N ARG A 251 -7.78 13.39 19.35
CA ARG A 251 -6.76 14.45 19.53
C ARG A 251 -6.19 14.92 18.19
N THR A 252 -5.89 13.98 17.27
CA THR A 252 -5.37 14.28 15.95
C THR A 252 -6.39 15.04 15.10
N GLN A 253 -7.66 14.62 15.10
CA GLN A 253 -8.75 15.28 14.38
C GLN A 253 -8.99 16.71 14.89
N ASP A 254 -9.00 16.90 16.23
CA ASP A 254 -9.17 18.21 16.84
C ASP A 254 -8.02 19.16 16.45
N GLY A 255 -6.80 18.62 16.28
CA GLY A 255 -5.65 19.37 15.79
C GLY A 255 -5.76 19.70 14.30
N LEU A 256 -6.07 18.72 13.46
CA LEU A 256 -6.24 18.94 12.02
C LEU A 256 -7.32 19.95 11.68
N ALA A 257 -8.41 20.01 12.48
CA ALA A 257 -9.48 20.99 12.31
C ALA A 257 -9.00 22.46 12.54
N ARG A 258 -7.87 22.66 13.19
CA ARG A 258 -7.27 23.98 13.45
C ARG A 258 -6.24 24.42 12.39
N VAL A 259 -5.84 23.52 11.49
CA VAL A 259 -4.89 23.84 10.43
C VAL A 259 -5.45 24.94 9.53
N ARG A 260 -4.60 25.93 9.22
CA ARG A 260 -4.96 27.09 8.38
C ARG A 260 -3.99 27.29 7.22
N SER A 261 -3.02 26.37 7.03
CA SER A 261 -2.09 26.40 5.91
C SER A 261 -2.85 26.38 4.58
N ALA A 262 -2.45 27.25 3.66
CA ALA A 262 -3.05 27.29 2.32
C ALA A 262 -2.76 25.99 1.58
N PRO A 263 -3.77 25.39 0.91
CA PRO A 263 -3.54 24.20 0.10
C PRO A 263 -2.61 24.49 -1.08
N CYS A 264 -1.74 23.54 -1.38
CA CYS A 264 -0.81 23.57 -2.50
C CYS A 264 -0.81 22.21 -3.25
N HIS A 265 -0.03 22.12 -4.31
CA HIS A 265 0.16 20.86 -5.03
C HIS A 265 0.97 19.89 -4.16
N ASN A 266 0.37 18.77 -3.77
CA ASN A 266 1.01 17.70 -3.01
C ASN A 266 1.22 16.45 -3.88
N HIS A 267 2.29 15.71 -3.61
CA HIS A 267 2.47 14.35 -4.11
C HIS A 267 1.38 13.40 -3.56
N GLY A 268 0.92 13.64 -2.34
CA GLY A 268 -0.18 12.96 -1.67
C GLY A 268 0.20 11.68 -0.92
N ASP A 269 1.34 11.06 -1.26
CA ASP A 269 1.80 9.83 -0.58
C ASP A 269 3.33 9.66 -0.56
N PRO A 270 4.14 10.75 -0.37
CA PRO A 270 5.59 10.64 -0.51
C PRO A 270 6.21 9.74 0.55
N SER A 271 7.31 9.07 0.18
CA SER A 271 8.05 8.19 1.08
C SER A 271 9.43 7.86 0.53
N PRO A 272 10.38 7.34 1.35
CA PRO A 272 11.69 6.95 0.86
C PRO A 272 11.66 5.96 -0.30
N ASP A 273 10.78 4.94 -0.27
CA ASP A 273 10.63 3.98 -1.38
C ASP A 273 9.91 4.55 -2.62
N GLN A 274 9.41 5.77 -2.54
CA GLN A 274 8.86 6.54 -3.66
C GLN A 274 9.76 7.74 -4.04
N THR A 275 10.95 7.79 -3.47
CA THR A 275 12.02 8.72 -3.83
C THR A 275 13.14 7.92 -4.49
N LEU A 276 13.38 8.16 -5.76
CA LEU A 276 14.37 7.46 -6.57
C LEU A 276 15.64 8.31 -6.69
N ARG A 277 16.80 7.77 -6.31
CA ARG A 277 18.11 8.36 -6.60
C ARG A 277 18.55 7.91 -7.97
N ARG A 278 18.66 8.86 -8.87
CA ARG A 278 19.09 8.63 -10.26
C ARG A 278 20.60 8.42 -10.37
N PRO A 279 21.12 7.87 -11.50
CA PRO A 279 22.56 7.69 -11.70
C PRO A 279 23.39 8.97 -11.64
N ASP A 280 22.80 10.13 -11.92
CA ASP A 280 23.44 11.45 -11.81
C ASP A 280 23.41 12.02 -10.37
N GLY A 281 22.89 11.26 -9.42
CA GLY A 281 22.76 11.66 -8.01
C GLY A 281 21.53 12.51 -7.70
N SER A 282 20.77 12.96 -8.69
CA SER A 282 19.52 13.69 -8.48
C SER A 282 18.45 12.78 -7.89
N LEU A 283 17.51 13.36 -7.14
CA LEU A 283 16.34 12.65 -6.63
C LEU A 283 15.13 12.91 -7.53
N CYS A 284 14.23 11.93 -7.60
CA CYS A 284 12.98 12.01 -8.34
C CYS A 284 11.85 11.33 -7.55
N LEU A 285 10.72 12.00 -7.40
CA LEU A 285 9.52 11.40 -6.80
C LEU A 285 8.80 10.55 -7.84
N ILE A 286 8.38 9.35 -7.43
CA ILE A 286 7.65 8.38 -8.26
C ILE A 286 6.33 7.97 -7.57
N ASP A 287 5.44 7.27 -8.28
CA ASP A 287 4.12 6.80 -7.78
C ASP A 287 3.15 7.93 -7.43
N TRP A 288 2.90 8.81 -8.39
CA TRP A 288 2.05 10.01 -8.29
C TRP A 288 0.54 9.74 -8.16
N ASP A 289 0.11 8.49 -7.97
CA ASP A 289 -1.30 8.08 -7.95
C ASP A 289 -2.19 8.87 -6.99
N ASN A 290 -1.61 9.44 -5.94
CA ASN A 290 -2.32 10.16 -4.88
C ASN A 290 -2.13 11.68 -4.93
N THR A 291 -1.56 12.20 -6.04
CA THR A 291 -1.34 13.65 -6.17
C THR A 291 -2.63 14.43 -5.95
N CYS A 292 -2.57 15.48 -5.15
CA CYS A 292 -3.77 16.17 -4.67
C CYS A 292 -3.50 17.60 -4.21
N LEU A 293 -4.57 18.37 -4.04
CA LEU A 293 -4.57 19.65 -3.37
C LEU A 293 -4.72 19.43 -1.85
N ALA A 294 -3.72 19.82 -1.08
CA ALA A 294 -3.70 19.69 0.38
C ALA A 294 -2.74 20.71 1.03
N PRO A 295 -2.79 20.95 2.35
CA PRO A 295 -1.75 21.66 3.06
C PRO A 295 -0.38 20.98 2.89
N PRO A 296 0.73 21.74 2.78
CA PRO A 296 2.07 21.18 2.56
C PRO A 296 2.51 20.21 3.66
N GLU A 297 2.07 20.41 4.89
CA GLU A 297 2.34 19.53 6.03
C GLU A 297 1.80 18.12 5.84
N SER A 298 0.84 17.93 4.95
CA SER A 298 0.31 16.63 4.58
C SER A 298 1.36 15.72 3.94
N ASP A 299 2.15 16.24 2.99
CA ASP A 299 3.26 15.50 2.39
C ASP A 299 4.42 15.33 3.37
N LEU A 300 4.81 16.39 4.05
CA LEU A 300 5.90 16.37 5.03
C LEU A 300 5.62 15.35 6.14
N GLY A 301 4.43 15.40 6.74
CA GLY A 301 4.02 14.45 7.79
C GLY A 301 3.90 13.02 7.28
N THR A 302 3.44 12.82 6.04
CA THR A 302 3.40 11.48 5.41
C THR A 302 4.80 10.92 5.20
N TYR A 303 5.74 11.75 4.72
CA TYR A 303 7.13 11.34 4.54
C TYR A 303 7.80 10.97 5.86
N LEU A 304 7.66 11.81 6.88
CA LEU A 304 8.20 11.57 8.23
C LEU A 304 7.63 10.29 8.85
N GLY A 305 6.31 10.13 8.85
CA GLY A 305 5.65 8.94 9.41
C GLY A 305 6.08 7.65 8.71
N LYS A 306 6.18 7.65 7.38
CA LYS A 306 6.63 6.47 6.62
C LYS A 306 8.11 6.17 6.79
N THR A 307 8.95 7.21 6.93
CA THR A 307 10.38 7.03 7.22
C THR A 307 10.57 6.40 8.58
N HIS A 308 9.94 6.96 9.62
CA HIS A 308 10.02 6.43 10.99
C HIS A 308 9.46 5.00 11.10
N ALA A 309 8.35 4.70 10.44
CA ALA A 309 7.78 3.35 10.43
C ALA A 309 8.73 2.27 9.88
N ARG A 310 9.67 2.64 9.02
CA ARG A 310 10.71 1.73 8.49
C ARG A 310 11.97 1.72 9.33
N HIS A 311 12.26 2.83 9.99
CA HIS A 311 13.47 3.06 10.79
C HIS A 311 13.09 3.54 12.19
N PRO A 312 12.50 2.65 13.01
CA PRO A 312 11.94 3.02 14.31
C PRO A 312 12.99 3.51 15.31
N ASP A 313 14.24 3.16 15.09
CA ASP A 313 15.36 3.60 15.94
C ASP A 313 15.82 5.04 15.66
N THR A 314 15.28 5.70 14.61
CA THR A 314 15.62 7.09 14.28
C THR A 314 14.60 8.03 14.90
N HIS A 315 15.06 9.05 15.62
CA HIS A 315 14.19 10.03 16.25
C HIS A 315 13.45 10.90 15.22
N LEU A 316 12.15 11.06 15.39
CA LEU A 316 11.32 11.88 14.49
C LEU A 316 11.78 13.33 14.42
N GLN A 317 12.29 13.90 15.53
CA GLN A 317 12.88 15.24 15.56
C GLN A 317 14.07 15.38 14.61
N GLU A 318 14.97 14.39 14.58
CA GLU A 318 16.13 14.38 13.68
C GLU A 318 15.72 14.27 12.22
N LEU A 319 14.74 13.40 11.93
CA LEU A 319 14.16 13.27 10.59
C LEU A 319 13.50 14.58 10.14
N ALA A 320 12.73 15.21 11.02
CA ALA A 320 12.05 16.48 10.74
C ALA A 320 13.07 17.61 10.54
N ALA A 321 14.10 17.70 11.38
CA ALA A 321 15.15 18.71 11.26
C ALA A 321 15.89 18.57 9.91
N ALA A 322 16.22 17.33 9.50
CA ALA A 322 16.89 17.09 8.22
C ALA A 322 15.98 17.39 7.02
N LEU A 323 14.72 16.90 7.04
CA LEU A 323 13.76 17.12 5.95
C LEU A 323 13.44 18.61 5.74
N LEU A 324 13.35 19.37 6.82
CA LEU A 324 12.99 20.81 6.78
C LEU A 324 14.20 21.74 6.62
N HIS A 325 15.42 21.22 6.63
CA HIS A 325 16.62 22.05 6.53
C HIS A 325 16.65 22.90 5.26
N ASP A 326 16.37 22.30 4.11
CA ASP A 326 16.37 22.96 2.81
C ASP A 326 14.93 23.14 2.26
N TYR A 327 13.92 22.97 3.12
CA TYR A 327 12.53 23.23 2.81
C TYR A 327 12.22 24.73 2.98
N ASP A 328 12.26 25.48 1.89
CA ASP A 328 12.13 26.93 1.86
C ASP A 328 10.70 27.43 1.52
N ALA A 329 9.68 26.60 1.76
CA ALA A 329 8.27 26.95 1.64
C ALA A 329 7.61 27.11 3.03
N PRO A 330 6.44 27.78 3.12
CA PRO A 330 5.73 27.91 4.40
C PRO A 330 5.38 26.54 5.00
N CYS A 331 5.59 26.39 6.31
CA CYS A 331 5.25 25.20 7.07
C CYS A 331 4.84 25.58 8.50
N ASP A 332 3.63 25.19 8.90
CA ASP A 332 3.16 25.28 10.28
C ASP A 332 3.59 24.05 11.07
N ARG A 333 4.45 24.24 12.08
CA ARG A 333 4.94 23.14 12.91
C ARG A 333 3.84 22.41 13.67
N ALA A 334 2.80 23.11 14.12
CA ALA A 334 1.66 22.46 14.80
C ALA A 334 0.85 21.61 13.81
N ALA A 335 0.64 22.10 12.59
CA ALA A 335 0.00 21.31 11.54
C ALA A 335 0.84 20.07 11.16
N LEU A 336 2.17 20.23 11.03
CA LEU A 336 3.08 19.12 10.74
C LEU A 336 2.98 18.02 11.78
N TYR A 337 2.93 18.38 13.07
CA TYR A 337 2.71 17.42 14.16
C TYR A 337 1.46 16.57 13.92
N HIS A 338 0.32 17.20 13.62
CA HIS A 338 -0.94 16.48 13.44
C HIS A 338 -0.97 15.65 12.17
N TYR A 339 -0.36 16.08 11.07
CA TYR A 339 -0.24 15.27 9.84
C TYR A 339 0.72 14.10 10.01
N THR A 340 1.80 14.26 10.80
CA THR A 340 2.70 13.14 11.13
C THR A 340 1.99 12.10 12.00
N ALA A 341 1.24 12.53 13.02
CA ALA A 341 0.40 11.64 13.83
C ALA A 341 -0.62 10.89 12.96
N ALA A 342 -1.33 11.59 12.07
CA ALA A 342 -2.28 10.98 11.15
C ALA A 342 -1.60 9.95 10.22
N ALA A 343 -0.39 10.23 9.74
CA ALA A 343 0.38 9.30 8.91
C ALA A 343 0.76 8.04 9.68
N LEU A 344 1.27 8.16 10.91
CA LEU A 344 1.58 7.01 11.78
C LEU A 344 0.34 6.17 12.07
N ILE A 345 -0.78 6.80 12.38
CA ILE A 345 -2.06 6.11 12.59
C ILE A 345 -2.45 5.30 11.35
N ARG A 346 -2.39 5.88 10.14
CA ARG A 346 -2.74 5.17 8.91
C ARG A 346 -1.85 3.98 8.62
N LEU A 347 -0.62 3.95 9.13
CA LEU A 347 0.34 2.86 8.94
C LEU A 347 0.12 1.68 9.90
N LEU A 348 -0.64 1.84 10.98
CA LEU A 348 -0.88 0.79 11.98
C LEU A 348 -1.31 -0.57 11.37
N PRO A 349 -2.22 -0.65 10.39
CA PRO A 349 -2.62 -1.94 9.82
C PRO A 349 -1.65 -2.49 8.77
N GLU A 350 -0.64 -1.72 8.33
CA GLU A 350 0.20 -2.13 7.19
C GLU A 350 1.10 -3.32 7.52
N GLY A 351 1.61 -3.45 8.74
CA GLY A 351 2.37 -4.62 9.17
C GLY A 351 1.57 -5.93 9.00
N PHE A 352 0.30 -5.94 9.40
CA PHE A 352 -0.60 -7.07 9.20
C PHE A 352 -0.89 -7.30 7.70
N ARG A 353 -1.19 -6.25 6.93
CA ARG A 353 -1.49 -6.34 5.49
C ARG A 353 -0.31 -6.85 4.67
N GLN A 354 0.91 -6.50 5.04
CA GLN A 354 2.15 -6.91 4.39
C GLN A 354 2.73 -8.20 4.96
N ARG A 355 2.02 -8.85 5.88
CA ARG A 355 2.43 -10.10 6.51
C ARG A 355 3.78 -10.03 7.21
N ARG A 356 4.10 -8.90 7.85
CA ARG A 356 5.29 -8.80 8.69
C ARG A 356 5.20 -9.82 9.82
N PRO A 357 6.26 -10.62 10.08
CA PRO A 357 6.23 -11.60 11.18
C PRO A 357 6.02 -10.96 12.56
N ASP A 358 6.52 -9.73 12.73
CA ASP A 358 6.49 -8.92 13.95
C ASP A 358 5.36 -7.87 13.95
N TRP A 359 4.31 -8.06 13.14
CA TRP A 359 3.27 -7.04 12.96
C TRP A 359 2.61 -6.54 14.26
N PRO A 360 2.39 -7.36 15.31
CA PRO A 360 1.80 -6.86 16.55
C PRO A 360 2.73 -5.91 17.31
N GLN A 361 4.03 -6.23 17.37
CA GLN A 361 5.05 -5.38 17.98
C GLN A 361 5.25 -4.09 17.19
N HIS A 362 5.26 -4.20 15.85
CA HIS A 362 5.34 -3.05 14.97
C HIS A 362 4.12 -2.11 15.12
N LEU A 363 2.91 -2.68 15.27
CA LEU A 363 1.69 -1.91 15.54
C LEU A 363 1.81 -1.15 16.87
N GLU A 364 2.21 -1.84 17.95
CA GLU A 364 2.41 -1.20 19.26
C GLU A 364 3.41 -0.06 19.18
N HIS A 365 4.58 -0.31 18.57
CA HIS A 365 5.61 0.70 18.41
C HIS A 365 5.11 1.95 17.66
N LEU A 366 4.39 1.77 16.54
CA LEU A 366 3.82 2.90 15.80
C LEU A 366 2.76 3.67 16.60
N LEU A 367 1.95 2.96 17.40
CA LEU A 367 0.95 3.58 18.25
C LEU A 367 1.63 4.41 19.34
N GLU A 368 2.65 3.87 20.02
CA GLU A 368 3.46 4.60 21.00
C GLU A 368 4.15 5.82 20.40
N SER A 369 4.74 5.66 19.19
CA SER A 369 5.37 6.78 18.47
C SER A 369 4.39 7.90 18.15
N ALA A 370 3.13 7.57 17.83
CA ALA A 370 2.10 8.57 17.55
C ALA A 370 1.52 9.21 18.83
N GLU A 371 1.50 8.48 19.95
CA GLU A 371 1.06 8.99 21.25
C GLU A 371 2.09 9.97 21.87
N ASN A 372 3.38 9.65 21.73
CA ASN A 372 4.53 10.37 22.30
C ASN A 372 5.28 11.20 21.25
N LEU A 373 4.59 11.57 20.16
CA LEU A 373 5.18 12.30 19.05
C LEU A 373 5.83 13.62 19.52
N GLU A 374 7.09 13.82 19.15
CA GLU A 374 7.86 15.05 19.31
C GLU A 374 8.49 15.43 17.96
N LEU A 375 8.38 16.72 17.56
CA LEU A 375 8.91 17.26 16.29
C LEU A 375 9.66 18.57 16.47
#